data_3111ff2ddf1db476dd3a08aae1e84419
#
_entry.id   3111ff2ddf1db476dd3a08aae1e84419
#
_cell.length_a   1.000
_cell.length_b   1.000
_cell.length_c   1.000
_cell.angle_alpha   90.00
_cell.angle_beta   90.00
_cell.angle_gamma   90.00
#
_symmetry.space_group_name_H-M   'P 1'
#
loop_
_entity.id
_entity.type
_entity.pdbx_description
1 polymer ?
#
loop_
_entity_poly.entity_id
_entity_poly.type
_entity_poly.pdbx_seq_one_letter_code
_entity_poly.pdbx_strand_id
1 'polypeptide(L)'
;MTPPSEMGVPILEVSGLRTLFFTRQGLVRAVDDLSFYVNRGEVLAIVGESGCGKSITALSIMRLVPTPPGRIESGTVKLEGRDLLALDEEEMRAVRGNDISMIFQEPMTSLNPVLTIGDQIAEAVRLHQDVSRDQAWTRAVEMLTLVRIPEPVQRAKEYPHQLSGGMRQRAMIAMALACNPKVLIADEPTTALDVTIQAQILDLIVKLQEERGTAVILITHDLGVVAETAHRVVVMYAGRKIEEATVEDLFDAPLHPYTHGLMASVPRLAILGGGPAAERLQEIPGMVPALSALPEGCAFAPRCAHADNLCHATYPDFVERRPNHRVACWHAERLYGTAP
;
A
#
# COMPACT_ATOMS: atom_id res chain seq x y z
N MET A 1 -5.26 -10.16 -20.05
CA MET A 1 -4.53 -8.99 -19.48
C MET A 1 -4.35 -7.98 -20.60
N THR A 2 -4.83 -6.76 -20.42
CA THR A 2 -4.72 -5.66 -21.41
C THR A 2 -3.27 -5.18 -21.41
N PRO A 3 -2.62 -5.00 -22.57
CA PRO A 3 -1.23 -4.55 -22.62
C PRO A 3 -1.06 -3.14 -22.06
N PRO A 4 0.11 -2.78 -21.50
CA PRO A 4 0.38 -1.51 -20.80
C PRO A 4 0.15 -0.23 -21.63
N SER A 5 0.05 -0.30 -22.93
CA SER A 5 -0.13 0.84 -23.83
C SER A 5 -1.56 1.41 -23.92
N GLU A 6 -2.56 0.77 -23.27
CA GLU A 6 -3.96 1.24 -23.23
C GLU A 6 -4.38 1.72 -21.81
N MET A 7 -3.46 1.77 -20.85
CA MET A 7 -3.75 2.30 -19.52
C MET A 7 -3.91 3.83 -19.60
N GLY A 8 -5.15 4.26 -19.36
CA GLY A 8 -5.61 5.64 -19.53
C GLY A 8 -4.98 6.64 -18.54
N VAL A 9 -5.53 7.86 -18.52
CA VAL A 9 -5.15 8.94 -17.60
C VAL A 9 -5.12 8.43 -16.14
N PRO A 10 -4.05 8.69 -15.37
CA PRO A 10 -3.96 8.28 -13.97
C PRO A 10 -5.17 8.77 -13.16
N ILE A 11 -5.75 7.89 -12.36
CA ILE A 11 -6.84 8.27 -11.45
C ILE A 11 -6.29 8.96 -10.21
N LEU A 12 -5.14 8.49 -9.72
CA LEU A 12 -4.41 9.10 -8.61
C LEU A 12 -2.96 9.36 -9.04
N GLU A 13 -2.47 10.57 -8.77
CA GLU A 13 -1.09 10.99 -9.03
C GLU A 13 -0.50 11.61 -7.76
N VAL A 14 0.63 11.11 -7.33
CA VAL A 14 1.42 11.62 -6.21
C VAL A 14 2.74 12.13 -6.75
N SER A 15 3.07 13.39 -6.48
CA SER A 15 4.28 14.04 -7.01
C SER A 15 5.04 14.76 -5.91
N GLY A 16 6.32 14.41 -5.72
CA GLY A 16 7.24 15.05 -4.79
C GLY A 16 6.78 15.06 -3.33
N LEU A 17 6.01 14.03 -2.92
CA LEU A 17 5.42 13.99 -1.57
C LEU A 17 6.52 13.88 -0.51
N ARG A 18 6.48 14.81 0.47
CA ARG A 18 7.34 14.79 1.66
C ARG A 18 6.51 14.88 2.92
N THR A 19 6.75 13.93 3.84
CA THR A 19 6.10 13.90 5.15
C THR A 19 7.16 13.76 6.24
N LEU A 20 7.17 14.72 7.15
CA LEU A 20 8.15 14.88 8.21
C LEU A 20 7.51 14.71 9.58
N PHE A 21 8.28 14.20 10.54
CA PHE A 21 7.90 14.17 11.95
C PHE A 21 8.94 14.88 12.79
N PHE A 22 8.49 15.84 13.59
CA PHE A 22 9.32 16.62 14.51
C PHE A 22 9.33 15.92 15.87
N THR A 23 10.32 15.08 16.11
CA THR A 23 10.43 14.29 17.34
C THR A 23 11.49 14.86 18.27
N ARG A 24 11.48 14.41 19.54
CA ARG A 24 12.53 14.78 20.50
C ARG A 24 13.93 14.28 20.10
N GLN A 25 14.00 13.28 19.24
CA GLN A 25 15.25 12.68 18.74
C GLN A 25 15.72 13.31 17.43
N GLY A 26 15.01 14.30 16.91
CA GLY A 26 15.32 15.00 15.68
C GLY A 26 14.22 14.91 14.63
N LEU A 27 14.54 15.41 13.43
CA LEU A 27 13.67 15.40 12.27
C LEU A 27 13.70 14.01 11.61
N VAL A 28 12.52 13.39 11.51
CA VAL A 28 12.32 12.11 10.83
C VAL A 28 11.69 12.37 9.47
N ARG A 29 12.37 11.96 8.39
CA ARG A 29 11.85 12.04 7.01
C ARG A 29 11.15 10.73 6.67
N ALA A 30 9.87 10.61 7.10
CA ALA A 30 9.12 9.38 6.92
C ALA A 30 8.77 9.09 5.46
N VAL A 31 8.52 10.14 4.67
CA VAL A 31 8.40 10.09 3.20
C VAL A 31 9.23 11.25 2.66
N ASP A 32 10.09 10.98 1.70
CA ASP A 32 11.03 11.95 1.14
C ASP A 32 11.07 11.86 -0.39
N ASP A 33 10.44 12.82 -1.05
CA ASP A 33 10.40 12.98 -2.51
C ASP A 33 9.75 11.79 -3.25
N LEU A 34 8.63 11.30 -2.73
CA LEU A 34 7.93 10.17 -3.31
C LEU A 34 6.98 10.61 -4.43
N SER A 35 7.17 10.00 -5.61
CA SER A 35 6.31 10.23 -6.78
C SER A 35 5.90 8.90 -7.40
N PHE A 36 4.60 8.72 -7.65
CA PHE A 36 4.04 7.59 -8.37
C PHE A 36 2.62 7.93 -8.84
N TYR A 37 2.06 7.08 -9.67
CA TYR A 37 0.66 7.19 -10.11
C TYR A 37 -0.02 5.83 -10.08
N VAL A 38 -1.35 5.84 -10.10
CA VAL A 38 -2.18 4.65 -10.24
C VAL A 38 -3.23 4.92 -11.29
N ASN A 39 -3.39 3.98 -12.23
CA ASN A 39 -4.41 4.05 -13.26
C ASN A 39 -5.75 3.48 -12.76
N ARG A 40 -6.82 3.82 -13.44
CA ARG A 40 -8.13 3.22 -13.17
C ARG A 40 -8.07 1.71 -13.41
N GLY A 41 -8.56 0.92 -12.47
CA GLY A 41 -8.51 -0.53 -12.56
C GLY A 41 -7.09 -1.14 -12.47
N GLU A 42 -6.12 -0.42 -11.91
CA GLU A 42 -4.77 -0.93 -11.64
C GLU A 42 -4.63 -1.33 -10.17
N VAL A 43 -3.90 -2.40 -9.92
CA VAL A 43 -3.37 -2.73 -8.59
C VAL A 43 -1.89 -2.37 -8.57
N LEU A 44 -1.56 -1.30 -7.85
CA LEU A 44 -0.18 -0.89 -7.57
C LEU A 44 0.23 -1.41 -6.20
N ALA A 45 1.24 -2.26 -6.13
CA ALA A 45 1.82 -2.67 -4.86
C ALA A 45 2.89 -1.69 -4.38
N ILE A 46 2.90 -1.38 -3.08
CA ILE A 46 3.99 -0.65 -2.42
C ILE A 46 4.62 -1.60 -1.40
N VAL A 47 5.88 -1.96 -1.62
CA VAL A 47 6.60 -2.95 -0.81
C VAL A 47 7.86 -2.38 -0.17
N GLY A 48 8.36 -3.04 0.87
CA GLY A 48 9.59 -2.70 1.59
C GLY A 48 9.54 -3.14 3.05
N GLU A 49 10.67 -3.08 3.75
CA GLU A 49 10.76 -3.45 5.19
C GLU A 49 9.88 -2.55 6.06
N SER A 50 9.56 -3.03 7.27
CA SER A 50 8.80 -2.25 8.25
C SER A 50 9.51 -0.93 8.56
N GLY A 51 8.73 0.16 8.70
CA GLY A 51 9.28 1.50 8.98
C GLY A 51 9.85 2.24 7.76
N CYS A 52 9.80 1.71 6.53
CA CYS A 52 10.29 2.41 5.34
C CYS A 52 9.38 3.53 4.79
N GLY A 53 8.23 3.81 5.44
CA GLY A 53 7.35 4.92 5.09
C GLY A 53 6.06 4.56 4.36
N LYS A 54 5.75 3.28 4.09
CA LYS A 54 4.57 2.83 3.34
C LYS A 54 3.24 3.31 3.93
N SER A 55 2.98 3.00 5.20
CA SER A 55 1.75 3.42 5.89
C SER A 55 1.65 4.94 6.04
N ILE A 56 2.79 5.63 6.23
CA ILE A 56 2.81 7.11 6.27
C ILE A 56 2.48 7.69 4.90
N THR A 57 2.86 7.04 3.82
CA THR A 57 2.44 7.43 2.45
C THR A 57 0.92 7.36 2.32
N ALA A 58 0.30 6.26 2.74
CA ALA A 58 -1.16 6.11 2.74
C ALA A 58 -1.85 7.20 3.58
N LEU A 59 -1.38 7.41 4.82
CA LEU A 59 -1.91 8.47 5.69
C LEU A 59 -1.71 9.87 5.12
N SER A 60 -0.62 10.12 4.40
CA SER A 60 -0.37 11.40 3.75
C SER A 60 -1.34 11.66 2.60
N ILE A 61 -1.61 10.66 1.76
CA ILE A 61 -2.59 10.73 0.68
C ILE A 61 -3.98 11.04 1.26
N MET A 62 -4.35 10.39 2.36
CA MET A 62 -5.62 10.58 3.07
C MET A 62 -5.64 11.85 3.94
N ARG A 63 -4.53 12.58 4.08
CA ARG A 63 -4.36 13.70 5.02
C ARG A 63 -4.72 13.32 6.46
N LEU A 64 -4.34 12.11 6.88
CA LEU A 64 -4.56 11.56 8.22
C LEU A 64 -3.28 11.48 9.06
N VAL A 65 -2.20 12.14 8.62
CA VAL A 65 -0.94 12.22 9.37
C VAL A 65 -1.22 12.97 10.70
N PRO A 66 -0.89 12.36 11.87
CA PRO A 66 -1.08 13.02 13.16
C PRO A 66 -0.28 14.32 13.24
N THR A 67 -0.96 15.44 13.43
CA THR A 67 -0.35 16.77 13.46
C THR A 67 -0.73 17.46 14.78
N PRO A 68 0.22 17.77 15.70
CA PRO A 68 1.61 17.35 15.74
C PRO A 68 1.77 15.86 16.10
N PRO A 69 2.94 15.21 15.92
CA PRO A 69 4.24 15.75 15.50
C PRO A 69 4.50 15.69 13.98
N GLY A 70 3.58 15.11 13.20
CA GLY A 70 3.74 14.96 11.76
C GLY A 70 3.32 16.20 10.97
N ARG A 71 3.87 16.33 9.75
CA ARG A 71 3.49 17.38 8.81
C ARG A 71 3.76 16.92 7.38
N ILE A 72 2.79 17.12 6.49
CA ILE A 72 3.03 17.04 5.04
C ILE A 72 3.70 18.35 4.63
N GLU A 73 4.97 18.27 4.24
CA GLU A 73 5.82 19.44 4.00
C GLU A 73 5.69 19.96 2.58
N SER A 74 5.63 19.05 1.59
CA SER A 74 5.54 19.42 0.17
C SER A 74 4.99 18.28 -0.66
N GLY A 75 4.74 18.56 -1.94
CA GLY A 75 4.22 17.65 -2.92
C GLY A 75 2.78 17.95 -3.30
N THR A 76 2.24 17.15 -4.21
CA THR A 76 0.83 17.18 -4.63
C THR A 76 0.27 15.77 -4.64
N VAL A 77 -1.02 15.64 -4.34
CA VAL A 77 -1.79 14.40 -4.44
C VAL A 77 -3.04 14.70 -5.24
N LYS A 78 -3.06 14.29 -6.51
CA LYS A 78 -4.18 14.57 -7.41
C LYS A 78 -5.05 13.34 -7.60
N LEU A 79 -6.33 13.47 -7.28
CA LEU A 79 -7.38 12.51 -7.59
C LEU A 79 -8.19 13.07 -8.77
N GLU A 80 -8.16 12.39 -9.92
CA GLU A 80 -8.81 12.87 -11.17
C GLU A 80 -8.43 14.33 -11.50
N GLY A 81 -7.17 14.70 -11.27
CA GLY A 81 -6.64 16.04 -11.51
C GLY A 81 -6.87 17.06 -10.38
N ARG A 82 -7.72 16.77 -9.40
CA ARG A 82 -7.98 17.62 -8.23
C ARG A 82 -6.94 17.39 -7.13
N ASP A 83 -6.20 18.39 -6.73
CA ASP A 83 -5.19 18.27 -5.68
C ASP A 83 -5.84 18.18 -4.28
N LEU A 84 -5.73 17.01 -3.67
CA LEU A 84 -6.29 16.71 -2.35
C LEU A 84 -5.61 17.51 -1.22
N LEU A 85 -4.33 17.90 -1.40
CA LEU A 85 -3.60 18.65 -0.38
C LEU A 85 -4.03 20.12 -0.31
N ALA A 86 -4.63 20.63 -1.40
CA ALA A 86 -5.13 22.01 -1.48
C ALA A 86 -6.58 22.18 -1.01
N LEU A 87 -7.32 21.07 -0.79
CA LEU A 87 -8.71 21.09 -0.34
C LEU A 87 -8.84 21.64 1.07
N ASP A 88 -9.95 22.29 1.38
CA ASP A 88 -10.34 22.53 2.77
C ASP A 88 -10.77 21.21 3.46
N GLU A 89 -11.06 21.26 4.75
CA GLU A 89 -11.38 20.05 5.52
C GLU A 89 -12.79 19.51 5.19
N GLU A 90 -13.72 20.34 4.84
CA GLU A 90 -15.08 19.95 4.45
C GLU A 90 -15.05 19.22 3.11
N GLU A 91 -14.35 19.77 2.13
CA GLU A 91 -14.12 19.13 0.83
C GLU A 91 -13.39 17.80 0.98
N MET A 92 -12.36 17.74 1.84
CA MET A 92 -11.62 16.49 2.06
C MET A 92 -12.46 15.43 2.77
N ARG A 93 -13.38 15.80 3.66
CA ARG A 93 -14.36 14.86 4.26
C ARG A 93 -15.29 14.28 3.21
N ALA A 94 -15.71 15.07 2.22
CA ALA A 94 -16.54 14.57 1.12
C ALA A 94 -15.80 13.53 0.23
N VAL A 95 -14.47 13.63 0.15
CA VAL A 95 -13.62 12.69 -0.62
C VAL A 95 -13.31 11.42 0.16
N ARG A 96 -12.96 11.55 1.48
CA ARG A 96 -12.62 10.39 2.32
C ARG A 96 -13.82 9.48 2.50
N GLY A 97 -13.64 8.18 2.26
CA GLY A 97 -14.70 7.17 2.37
C GLY A 97 -15.63 7.08 1.15
N ASN A 98 -15.66 8.10 0.30
CA ASN A 98 -16.46 8.15 -0.93
C ASN A 98 -15.60 7.89 -2.18
N ASP A 99 -14.75 8.85 -2.55
CA ASP A 99 -13.92 8.74 -3.76
C ASP A 99 -12.63 7.93 -3.49
N ILE A 100 -12.04 8.13 -2.31
CA ILE A 100 -10.86 7.40 -1.86
C ILE A 100 -11.13 6.80 -0.47
N SER A 101 -10.87 5.52 -0.31
CA SER A 101 -11.08 4.82 0.95
C SER A 101 -9.83 4.06 1.37
N MET A 102 -9.74 3.75 2.68
CA MET A 102 -8.56 3.08 3.24
C MET A 102 -8.96 1.92 4.14
N ILE A 103 -8.31 0.77 3.96
CA ILE A 103 -8.27 -0.36 4.88
C ILE A 103 -7.02 -0.17 5.74
N PHE A 104 -7.20 0.01 7.03
CA PHE A 104 -6.11 0.23 7.98
C PHE A 104 -5.49 -1.08 8.44
N GLN A 105 -4.23 -1.04 8.84
CA GLN A 105 -3.48 -2.20 9.32
C GLN A 105 -4.11 -2.84 10.57
N GLU A 106 -4.66 -2.03 11.49
CA GLU A 106 -5.24 -2.51 12.74
C GLU A 106 -6.77 -2.32 12.80
N PRO A 107 -7.58 -3.40 12.68
CA PRO A 107 -9.04 -3.30 12.74
C PRO A 107 -9.55 -2.90 14.13
N MET A 108 -8.77 -3.15 15.19
CA MET A 108 -9.16 -2.84 16.57
C MET A 108 -9.26 -1.34 16.85
N THR A 109 -8.44 -0.54 16.18
CA THR A 109 -8.40 0.92 16.34
C THR A 109 -9.30 1.63 15.33
N SER A 110 -9.72 0.93 14.26
CA SER A 110 -10.51 1.50 13.16
C SER A 110 -12.01 1.43 13.39
N LEU A 111 -12.49 0.50 14.25
CA LEU A 111 -13.90 0.33 14.57
C LEU A 111 -14.23 1.00 15.89
N ASN A 112 -15.31 1.79 15.92
CA ASN A 112 -15.81 2.41 17.14
C ASN A 112 -16.44 1.34 18.07
N PRO A 113 -15.91 1.11 19.29
CA PRO A 113 -16.36 0.02 20.15
C PRO A 113 -17.77 0.22 20.74
N VAL A 114 -18.32 1.44 20.70
CA VAL A 114 -19.64 1.77 21.27
C VAL A 114 -20.76 1.86 20.22
N LEU A 115 -20.46 1.61 18.95
CA LEU A 115 -21.43 1.53 17.86
C LEU A 115 -21.50 0.11 17.31
N THR A 116 -22.69 -0.29 16.82
CA THR A 116 -22.83 -1.58 16.15
C THR A 116 -22.10 -1.56 14.79
N ILE A 117 -21.74 -2.73 14.27
CA ILE A 117 -21.07 -2.85 12.97
C ILE A 117 -21.95 -2.28 11.85
N GLY A 118 -23.24 -2.60 11.86
CA GLY A 118 -24.18 -2.11 10.84
C GLY A 118 -24.37 -0.60 10.89
N ASP A 119 -24.43 -0.02 12.11
CA ASP A 119 -24.55 1.43 12.26
C ASP A 119 -23.33 2.17 11.70
N GLN A 120 -22.12 1.67 11.93
CA GLN A 120 -20.89 2.28 11.42
C GLN A 120 -20.82 2.25 9.88
N ILE A 121 -21.19 1.13 9.27
CA ILE A 121 -21.23 1.01 7.81
C ILE A 121 -22.35 1.89 7.23
N ALA A 122 -23.54 1.87 7.84
CA ALA A 122 -24.68 2.68 7.41
C ALA A 122 -24.42 4.19 7.58
N GLU A 123 -23.67 4.59 8.60
CA GLU A 123 -23.23 5.98 8.80
C GLU A 123 -22.35 6.43 7.64
N ALA A 124 -21.33 5.65 7.26
CA ALA A 124 -20.47 5.96 6.12
C ALA A 124 -21.29 6.15 4.83
N VAL A 125 -22.26 5.28 4.57
CA VAL A 125 -23.14 5.40 3.40
C VAL A 125 -23.97 6.69 3.45
N ARG A 126 -24.59 7.02 4.59
CA ARG A 126 -25.44 8.21 4.74
C ARG A 126 -24.68 9.53 4.71
N LEU A 127 -23.40 9.53 5.07
CA LEU A 127 -22.56 10.73 4.99
C LEU A 127 -22.26 11.13 3.55
N HIS A 128 -22.27 10.16 2.62
CA HIS A 128 -21.82 10.34 1.25
C HIS A 128 -22.92 10.15 0.19
N GLN A 129 -24.04 9.56 0.56
CA GLN A 129 -25.12 9.24 -0.37
C GLN A 129 -26.46 9.75 0.18
N ASP A 130 -27.30 10.29 -0.71
CA ASP A 130 -28.64 10.74 -0.36
C ASP A 130 -29.60 9.52 -0.31
N VAL A 131 -29.51 8.78 0.79
CA VAL A 131 -30.30 7.56 1.02
C VAL A 131 -30.98 7.59 2.38
N SER A 132 -32.13 6.89 2.49
CA SER A 132 -32.81 6.73 3.77
C SER A 132 -32.00 5.85 4.74
N ARG A 133 -32.35 5.91 6.02
CA ARG A 133 -31.74 5.07 7.06
C ARG A 133 -31.89 3.57 6.74
N ASP A 134 -33.04 3.16 6.24
CA ASP A 134 -33.32 1.75 5.91
C ASP A 134 -32.53 1.30 4.70
N GLN A 135 -32.36 2.16 3.69
CA GLN A 135 -31.51 1.86 2.52
C GLN A 135 -30.03 1.75 2.93
N ALA A 136 -29.54 2.64 3.79
CA ALA A 136 -28.17 2.56 4.30
C ALA A 136 -27.94 1.29 5.13
N TRP A 137 -28.92 0.89 5.94
CA TRP A 137 -28.85 -0.37 6.69
C TRP A 137 -28.84 -1.58 5.77
N THR A 138 -29.70 -1.59 4.75
CA THR A 138 -29.70 -2.66 3.73
C THR A 138 -28.34 -2.75 3.06
N ARG A 139 -27.76 -1.60 2.69
CA ARG A 139 -26.43 -1.53 2.12
C ARG A 139 -25.36 -2.08 3.06
N ALA A 140 -25.42 -1.78 4.36
CA ALA A 140 -24.50 -2.33 5.34
C ALA A 140 -24.56 -3.86 5.39
N VAL A 141 -25.75 -4.45 5.38
CA VAL A 141 -25.94 -5.91 5.35
C VAL A 141 -25.42 -6.51 4.04
N GLU A 142 -25.64 -5.86 2.89
CA GLU A 142 -25.09 -6.28 1.61
C GLU A 142 -23.55 -6.31 1.64
N MET A 143 -22.92 -5.28 2.22
CA MET A 143 -21.46 -5.22 2.34
C MET A 143 -20.93 -6.32 3.26
N LEU A 144 -21.58 -6.60 4.38
CA LEU A 144 -21.21 -7.71 5.27
C LEU A 144 -21.37 -9.07 4.57
N THR A 145 -22.37 -9.21 3.71
CA THR A 145 -22.55 -10.41 2.87
C THR A 145 -21.43 -10.55 1.85
N LEU A 146 -21.07 -9.44 1.19
CA LEU A 146 -20.00 -9.40 0.18
C LEU A 146 -18.66 -9.86 0.77
N VAL A 147 -18.32 -9.42 1.99
CA VAL A 147 -17.10 -9.85 2.69
C VAL A 147 -17.26 -11.22 3.39
N ARG A 148 -18.34 -11.96 3.09
CA ARG A 148 -18.60 -13.31 3.60
C ARG A 148 -18.63 -13.41 5.12
N ILE A 149 -19.20 -12.42 5.81
CA ILE A 149 -19.53 -12.55 7.24
C ILE A 149 -20.74 -13.46 7.38
N PRO A 150 -20.67 -14.53 8.19
CA PRO A 150 -21.82 -15.41 8.42
C PRO A 150 -22.93 -14.65 9.16
N GLU A 151 -24.19 -14.96 8.84
CA GLU A 151 -25.37 -14.32 9.48
C GLU A 151 -25.33 -12.79 9.48
N PRO A 152 -25.13 -12.13 8.30
CA PRO A 152 -24.78 -10.71 8.23
C PRO A 152 -25.81 -9.79 8.87
N VAL A 153 -27.11 -10.15 8.82
CA VAL A 153 -28.20 -9.40 9.46
C VAL A 153 -28.08 -9.40 10.99
N GLN A 154 -27.65 -10.51 11.58
CA GLN A 154 -27.44 -10.63 13.01
C GLN A 154 -26.14 -9.88 13.40
N ARG A 155 -25.04 -10.15 12.68
CA ARG A 155 -23.72 -9.53 12.96
C ARG A 155 -23.72 -8.02 12.77
N ALA A 156 -24.57 -7.48 11.89
CA ALA A 156 -24.74 -6.03 11.77
C ALA A 156 -25.21 -5.37 13.08
N LYS A 157 -25.93 -6.09 13.93
CA LYS A 157 -26.43 -5.58 15.24
C LYS A 157 -25.44 -5.76 16.39
N GLU A 158 -24.34 -6.44 16.15
CA GLU A 158 -23.31 -6.71 17.16
C GLU A 158 -22.28 -5.57 17.20
N TYR A 159 -21.62 -5.46 18.36
CA TYR A 159 -20.51 -4.53 18.58
C TYR A 159 -19.19 -5.18 18.19
N PRO A 160 -18.15 -4.38 17.87
CA PRO A 160 -16.83 -4.90 17.48
C PRO A 160 -16.24 -5.95 18.45
N HIS A 161 -16.41 -5.78 19.74
CA HIS A 161 -15.89 -6.70 20.75
C HIS A 161 -16.56 -8.09 20.74
N GLN A 162 -17.75 -8.23 20.14
CA GLN A 162 -18.48 -9.48 20.00
C GLN A 162 -18.04 -10.29 18.77
N LEU A 163 -17.25 -9.69 17.87
CA LEU A 163 -16.75 -10.33 16.67
C LEU A 163 -15.33 -10.90 16.87
N SER A 164 -15.00 -11.97 16.16
CA SER A 164 -13.62 -12.47 16.07
C SER A 164 -12.71 -11.46 15.34
N GLY A 165 -11.38 -11.60 15.47
CA GLY A 165 -10.41 -10.74 14.80
C GLY A 165 -10.63 -10.69 13.28
N GLY A 166 -10.76 -11.87 12.65
CA GLY A 166 -11.02 -11.95 11.20
C GLY A 166 -12.38 -11.36 10.79
N MET A 167 -13.42 -11.45 11.63
CA MET A 167 -14.71 -10.81 11.35
C MET A 167 -14.62 -9.28 11.46
N ARG A 168 -13.86 -8.74 12.42
CA ARG A 168 -13.59 -7.30 12.53
C ARG A 168 -12.86 -6.76 11.31
N GLN A 169 -11.83 -7.49 10.83
CA GLN A 169 -11.11 -7.15 9.61
C GLN A 169 -12.07 -7.08 8.41
N ARG A 170 -12.90 -8.11 8.23
CA ARG A 170 -13.91 -8.13 7.16
C ARG A 170 -14.93 -7.01 7.29
N ALA A 171 -15.37 -6.67 8.51
CA ALA A 171 -16.28 -5.56 8.75
C ALA A 171 -15.65 -4.20 8.38
N MET A 172 -14.36 -3.99 8.71
CA MET A 172 -13.61 -2.81 8.30
C MET A 172 -13.49 -2.72 6.76
N ILE A 173 -13.24 -3.84 6.09
CA ILE A 173 -13.22 -3.90 4.62
C ILE A 173 -14.60 -3.59 4.05
N ALA A 174 -15.68 -4.14 4.62
CA ALA A 174 -17.05 -3.83 4.23
C ALA A 174 -17.34 -2.32 4.34
N MET A 175 -16.89 -1.68 5.41
CA MET A 175 -17.02 -0.24 5.62
C MET A 175 -16.23 0.55 4.56
N ALA A 176 -14.98 0.18 4.29
CA ALA A 176 -14.15 0.84 3.28
C ALA A 176 -14.74 0.76 1.86
N LEU A 177 -15.49 -0.30 1.55
CA LEU A 177 -16.10 -0.53 0.25
C LEU A 177 -17.55 -0.03 0.13
N ALA A 178 -18.15 0.45 1.21
CA ALA A 178 -19.59 0.75 1.28
C ALA A 178 -20.05 1.77 0.25
N CYS A 179 -19.21 2.77 -0.05
CA CYS A 179 -19.52 3.84 -1.00
C CYS A 179 -18.97 3.59 -2.42
N ASN A 180 -18.41 2.40 -2.70
CA ASN A 180 -17.79 2.05 -3.99
C ASN A 180 -16.68 3.04 -4.40
N PRO A 181 -15.58 3.14 -3.65
CA PRO A 181 -14.53 4.13 -3.88
C PRO A 181 -13.87 3.93 -5.25
N LYS A 182 -13.40 5.02 -5.84
CA LYS A 182 -12.61 5.02 -7.08
C LYS A 182 -11.19 4.53 -6.82
N VAL A 183 -10.64 4.85 -5.64
CA VAL A 183 -9.31 4.41 -5.17
C VAL A 183 -9.45 3.77 -3.80
N LEU A 184 -8.91 2.56 -3.66
CA LEU A 184 -8.83 1.83 -2.41
C LEU A 184 -7.35 1.73 -1.99
N ILE A 185 -7.00 2.26 -0.83
CA ILE A 185 -5.69 2.05 -0.21
C ILE A 185 -5.85 0.90 0.80
N ALA A 186 -5.13 -0.19 0.60
CA ALA A 186 -5.14 -1.35 1.48
C ALA A 186 -3.78 -1.47 2.19
N ASP A 187 -3.71 -1.00 3.44
CA ASP A 187 -2.48 -1.02 4.24
C ASP A 187 -2.44 -2.31 5.07
N GLU A 188 -1.65 -3.27 4.62
CA GLU A 188 -1.51 -4.61 5.18
C GLU A 188 -2.88 -5.27 5.50
N PRO A 189 -3.78 -5.39 4.51
CA PRO A 189 -5.18 -5.73 4.74
C PRO A 189 -5.39 -7.13 5.29
N THR A 190 -4.37 -7.97 5.28
CA THR A 190 -4.43 -9.39 5.66
C THR A 190 -3.53 -9.74 6.85
N THR A 191 -2.86 -8.78 7.44
CA THR A 191 -2.03 -9.00 8.65
C THR A 191 -2.88 -9.58 9.78
N ALA A 192 -2.37 -10.60 10.45
CA ALA A 192 -3.04 -11.36 11.53
C ALA A 192 -4.28 -12.19 11.11
N LEU A 193 -4.46 -12.46 9.82
CA LEU A 193 -5.46 -13.41 9.32
C LEU A 193 -4.82 -14.78 9.01
N ASP A 194 -5.64 -15.83 9.10
CA ASP A 194 -5.23 -17.13 8.58
C ASP A 194 -5.15 -17.10 7.04
N VAL A 195 -4.32 -17.97 6.45
CA VAL A 195 -4.03 -18.01 5.02
C VAL A 195 -5.29 -18.13 4.17
N THR A 196 -6.30 -18.86 4.63
CA THR A 196 -7.55 -19.07 3.90
C THR A 196 -8.36 -17.77 3.83
N ILE A 197 -8.45 -17.04 4.93
CA ILE A 197 -9.14 -15.74 5.00
C ILE A 197 -8.38 -14.69 4.21
N GLN A 198 -7.05 -14.69 4.30
CA GLN A 198 -6.18 -13.81 3.50
C GLN A 198 -6.48 -13.95 2.01
N ALA A 199 -6.44 -15.17 1.47
CA ALA A 199 -6.74 -15.43 0.07
C ALA A 199 -8.14 -14.94 -0.33
N GLN A 200 -9.16 -15.16 0.51
CA GLN A 200 -10.53 -14.71 0.24
C GLN A 200 -10.68 -13.18 0.19
N ILE A 201 -9.91 -12.45 1.02
CA ILE A 201 -9.94 -10.98 1.04
C ILE A 201 -9.22 -10.42 -0.19
N LEU A 202 -8.09 -10.99 -0.56
CA LEU A 202 -7.36 -10.59 -1.77
C LEU A 202 -8.19 -10.84 -3.02
N ASP A 203 -8.82 -12.03 -3.13
CA ASP A 203 -9.77 -12.37 -4.21
C ASP A 203 -10.93 -11.36 -4.30
N LEU A 204 -11.46 -10.92 -3.15
CA LEU A 204 -12.49 -9.88 -3.12
C LEU A 204 -11.97 -8.54 -3.66
N ILE A 205 -10.77 -8.11 -3.24
CA ILE A 205 -10.17 -6.85 -3.69
C ILE A 205 -9.93 -6.89 -5.21
N VAL A 206 -9.39 -7.98 -5.73
CA VAL A 206 -9.16 -8.19 -7.17
C VAL A 206 -10.48 -8.16 -7.94
N LYS A 207 -11.51 -8.88 -7.48
CA LYS A 207 -12.85 -8.85 -8.12
C LYS A 207 -13.45 -7.45 -8.18
N LEU A 208 -13.31 -6.67 -7.12
CA LEU A 208 -13.81 -5.28 -7.12
C LEU A 208 -13.04 -4.40 -8.10
N GLN A 209 -11.74 -4.62 -8.23
CA GLN A 209 -10.92 -3.96 -9.24
C GLN A 209 -11.40 -4.32 -10.65
N GLU A 210 -11.59 -5.61 -10.97
CA GLU A 210 -12.04 -6.09 -12.27
C GLU A 210 -13.46 -5.63 -12.63
N GLU A 211 -14.42 -5.79 -11.71
CA GLU A 211 -15.82 -5.52 -11.95
C GLU A 211 -16.17 -4.03 -11.98
N ARG A 212 -15.48 -3.20 -11.20
CA ARG A 212 -15.82 -1.77 -10.99
C ARG A 212 -14.76 -0.79 -11.49
N GLY A 213 -13.60 -1.29 -11.91
CA GLY A 213 -12.48 -0.43 -12.31
C GLY A 213 -11.90 0.37 -11.14
N THR A 214 -12.08 -0.08 -9.89
CA THR A 214 -11.47 0.52 -8.70
C THR A 214 -9.96 0.41 -8.81
N ALA A 215 -9.24 1.51 -8.64
CA ALA A 215 -7.79 1.49 -8.51
C ALA A 215 -7.41 1.05 -7.09
N VAL A 216 -6.39 0.21 -6.95
CA VAL A 216 -5.96 -0.32 -5.66
C VAL A 216 -4.49 0.03 -5.40
N ILE A 217 -4.20 0.61 -4.24
CA ILE A 217 -2.84 0.71 -3.70
C ILE A 217 -2.73 -0.34 -2.60
N LEU A 218 -1.98 -1.41 -2.88
CA LEU A 218 -1.77 -2.52 -1.97
C LEU A 218 -0.43 -2.35 -1.26
N ILE A 219 -0.45 -2.02 0.03
CA ILE A 219 0.73 -1.97 0.87
C ILE A 219 0.87 -3.32 1.56
N THR A 220 1.98 -4.00 1.33
CA THR A 220 2.25 -5.30 1.95
C THR A 220 3.76 -5.58 1.99
N HIS A 221 4.16 -6.46 2.89
CA HIS A 221 5.50 -7.06 2.91
C HIS A 221 5.50 -8.49 2.32
N ASP A 222 4.34 -9.02 1.96
CA ASP A 222 4.19 -10.35 1.36
C ASP A 222 4.33 -10.28 -0.16
N LEU A 223 5.51 -10.63 -0.66
CA LEU A 223 5.80 -10.63 -2.09
C LEU A 223 5.05 -11.73 -2.86
N GLY A 224 4.60 -12.79 -2.19
CA GLY A 224 3.73 -13.81 -2.79
C GLY A 224 2.39 -13.21 -3.20
N VAL A 225 1.79 -12.43 -2.31
CA VAL A 225 0.56 -11.66 -2.58
C VAL A 225 0.77 -10.67 -3.73
N VAL A 226 1.91 -9.98 -3.75
CA VAL A 226 2.25 -9.02 -4.82
C VAL A 226 2.33 -9.72 -6.18
N ALA A 227 3.00 -10.87 -6.25
CA ALA A 227 3.15 -11.64 -7.49
C ALA A 227 1.81 -12.10 -8.07
N GLU A 228 0.82 -12.40 -7.22
CA GLU A 228 -0.50 -12.89 -7.63
C GLU A 228 -1.49 -11.77 -7.99
N THR A 229 -1.35 -10.57 -7.40
CA THR A 229 -2.41 -9.57 -7.46
C THR A 229 -2.00 -8.25 -8.11
N ALA A 230 -0.73 -7.89 -8.09
CA ALA A 230 -0.28 -6.58 -8.55
C ALA A 230 -0.01 -6.54 -10.07
N HIS A 231 -0.20 -5.37 -10.67
CA HIS A 231 0.21 -5.10 -12.05
C HIS A 231 1.59 -4.42 -12.07
N ARG A 232 1.83 -3.53 -11.11
CA ARG A 232 3.07 -2.77 -10.98
C ARG A 232 3.46 -2.65 -9.51
N VAL A 233 4.76 -2.53 -9.27
CA VAL A 233 5.33 -2.53 -7.92
C VAL A 233 6.22 -1.31 -7.73
N VAL A 234 6.05 -0.63 -6.61
CA VAL A 234 6.94 0.40 -6.09
C VAL A 234 7.67 -0.16 -4.88
N VAL A 235 8.98 -0.23 -4.94
CA VAL A 235 9.83 -0.65 -3.82
C VAL A 235 10.30 0.58 -3.06
N MET A 236 10.01 0.62 -1.75
CA MET A 236 10.41 1.70 -0.87
C MET A 236 11.52 1.27 0.09
N TYR A 237 12.48 2.16 0.30
CA TYR A 237 13.52 2.03 1.32
C TYR A 237 13.80 3.37 1.99
N ALA A 238 13.76 3.40 3.32
CA ALA A 238 14.11 4.58 4.12
C ALA A 238 13.40 5.88 3.67
N GLY A 239 12.08 5.81 3.42
CA GLY A 239 11.23 6.94 3.03
C GLY A 239 11.24 7.28 1.55
N ARG A 240 12.04 6.61 0.72
CA ARG A 240 12.18 6.90 -0.71
C ARG A 240 11.81 5.71 -1.59
N LYS A 241 11.36 6.01 -2.79
CA LYS A 241 11.21 5.02 -3.85
C LYS A 241 12.57 4.70 -4.45
N ILE A 242 12.93 3.43 -4.48
CA ILE A 242 14.22 2.97 -5.00
C ILE A 242 14.11 2.14 -6.28
N GLU A 243 12.97 1.50 -6.51
CA GLU A 243 12.71 0.74 -7.72
C GLU A 243 11.22 0.77 -8.07
N GLU A 244 10.87 0.77 -9.36
CA GLU A 244 9.50 0.66 -9.88
C GLU A 244 9.52 -0.07 -11.20
N ALA A 245 8.70 -1.13 -11.32
CA ALA A 245 8.58 -1.93 -12.51
C ALA A 245 7.20 -2.60 -12.59
N THR A 246 6.89 -3.27 -13.72
CA THR A 246 5.82 -4.25 -13.77
C THR A 246 6.12 -5.39 -12.79
N VAL A 247 5.09 -6.10 -12.33
CA VAL A 247 5.31 -7.24 -11.43
C VAL A 247 6.22 -8.28 -12.06
N GLU A 248 6.02 -8.59 -13.35
CA GLU A 248 6.82 -9.56 -14.09
C GLU A 248 8.30 -9.15 -14.14
N ASP A 249 8.59 -7.92 -14.57
CA ASP A 249 9.97 -7.42 -14.65
C ASP A 249 10.66 -7.36 -13.30
N LEU A 250 9.93 -6.98 -12.24
CA LEU A 250 10.52 -6.90 -10.90
C LEU A 250 10.91 -8.28 -10.36
N PHE A 251 10.07 -9.31 -10.59
CA PHE A 251 10.34 -10.67 -10.11
C PHE A 251 11.39 -11.39 -10.96
N ASP A 252 11.38 -11.18 -12.27
CA ASP A 252 12.32 -11.84 -13.19
C ASP A 252 13.70 -11.21 -13.16
N ALA A 253 13.79 -9.89 -13.08
CA ALA A 253 15.05 -9.19 -13.22
C ALA A 253 15.12 -7.87 -12.42
N PRO A 254 15.06 -7.92 -11.07
CA PRO A 254 15.19 -6.74 -10.22
C PRO A 254 16.53 -6.02 -10.46
N LEU A 255 16.54 -4.70 -10.34
CA LEU A 255 17.72 -3.86 -10.64
C LEU A 255 18.36 -3.25 -9.41
N HIS A 256 17.74 -3.32 -8.23
CA HIS A 256 18.31 -2.78 -7.00
C HIS A 256 18.78 -3.92 -6.07
N PRO A 257 19.99 -3.84 -5.49
CA PRO A 257 20.48 -4.89 -4.57
C PRO A 257 19.57 -5.15 -3.37
N TYR A 258 18.85 -4.15 -2.88
CA TYR A 258 17.83 -4.33 -1.85
C TYR A 258 16.68 -5.19 -2.31
N THR A 259 16.17 -4.96 -3.53
CA THR A 259 15.07 -5.76 -4.11
C THR A 259 15.48 -7.22 -4.29
N HIS A 260 16.72 -7.46 -4.74
CA HIS A 260 17.29 -8.81 -4.76
C HIS A 260 17.29 -9.45 -3.37
N GLY A 261 17.68 -8.71 -2.34
CA GLY A 261 17.65 -9.18 -0.95
C GLY A 261 16.23 -9.51 -0.48
N LEU A 262 15.25 -8.66 -0.81
CA LEU A 262 13.84 -8.91 -0.50
C LEU A 262 13.33 -10.19 -1.18
N MET A 263 13.62 -10.38 -2.46
CA MET A 263 13.23 -11.60 -3.21
C MET A 263 13.90 -12.86 -2.65
N ALA A 264 15.17 -12.77 -2.22
CA ALA A 264 15.89 -13.89 -1.64
C ALA A 264 15.39 -14.27 -0.23
N SER A 265 14.70 -13.38 0.46
CA SER A 265 14.12 -13.63 1.78
C SER A 265 12.73 -14.30 1.73
N VAL A 266 12.11 -14.41 0.55
CA VAL A 266 10.82 -15.10 0.37
C VAL A 266 11.05 -16.61 0.31
N PRO A 267 10.32 -17.41 1.11
CA PRO A 267 10.36 -18.86 0.98
C PRO A 267 9.93 -19.27 -0.43
N ARG A 268 10.84 -19.79 -1.23
CA ARG A 268 10.45 -20.47 -2.46
C ARG A 268 9.72 -21.73 -2.03
N LEU A 269 8.39 -21.74 -2.17
CA LEU A 269 7.63 -22.98 -2.11
C LEU A 269 8.27 -23.91 -3.14
N ALA A 270 8.87 -25.00 -2.66
CA ALA A 270 9.35 -26.06 -3.51
C ALA A 270 8.13 -26.64 -4.25
N ILE A 271 7.86 -26.10 -5.44
CA ILE A 271 6.81 -26.58 -6.32
C ILE A 271 7.22 -28.00 -6.70
N LEU A 272 6.56 -28.97 -6.05
CA LEU A 272 6.43 -30.38 -6.46
C LEU A 272 7.64 -30.99 -7.20
N GLY A 273 8.60 -31.53 -6.45
CA GLY A 273 9.57 -32.44 -7.00
C GLY A 273 10.99 -32.29 -6.47
N GLY A 274 11.31 -32.99 -5.38
CA GLY A 274 12.63 -33.57 -5.13
C GLY A 274 13.89 -32.70 -5.30
N GLY A 275 13.88 -31.44 -4.90
CA GLY A 275 15.08 -30.63 -4.81
C GLY A 275 15.76 -30.76 -3.44
N PRO A 276 17.08 -30.48 -3.31
CA PRO A 276 17.80 -30.55 -2.04
C PRO A 276 17.19 -29.59 -1.01
N ALA A 277 17.28 -30.00 0.26
CA ALA A 277 16.71 -29.34 1.45
C ALA A 277 16.80 -27.82 1.37
N ALA A 278 15.70 -27.16 1.79
CA ALA A 278 15.52 -25.71 1.80
C ALA A 278 16.82 -24.97 2.11
N GLU A 279 17.35 -24.25 1.11
CA GLU A 279 18.40 -23.26 1.35
C GLU A 279 17.93 -22.32 2.45
N ARG A 280 18.79 -22.04 3.41
CA ARG A 280 18.50 -21.05 4.46
C ARG A 280 18.06 -19.77 3.80
N LEU A 281 16.88 -19.25 4.21
CA LEU A 281 16.42 -17.92 3.80
C LEU A 281 17.54 -16.91 4.00
N GLN A 282 17.88 -16.16 2.95
CA GLN A 282 18.91 -15.15 3.03
C GLN A 282 18.30 -13.89 3.66
N GLU A 283 18.72 -13.56 4.84
CA GLU A 283 18.35 -12.27 5.47
C GLU A 283 19.20 -11.14 4.85
N ILE A 284 18.57 -9.98 4.66
CA ILE A 284 19.32 -8.77 4.28
C ILE A 284 20.16 -8.36 5.49
N PRO A 285 21.50 -8.36 5.42
CA PRO A 285 22.33 -8.10 6.59
C PRO A 285 22.16 -6.66 7.10
N GLY A 286 22.34 -6.47 8.42
CA GLY A 286 22.27 -5.17 9.07
C GLY A 286 20.83 -4.67 9.31
N MET A 287 20.70 -3.44 9.79
CA MET A 287 19.42 -2.79 10.11
C MET A 287 19.15 -1.62 9.15
N VAL A 288 17.87 -1.32 8.92
CA VAL A 288 17.46 -0.11 8.22
C VAL A 288 17.97 1.11 9.00
N PRO A 289 18.63 2.08 8.36
CA PRO A 289 19.10 3.28 9.04
C PRO A 289 17.93 4.06 9.64
N ALA A 290 18.16 4.66 10.81
CA ALA A 290 17.15 5.49 11.44
C ALA A 290 16.78 6.67 10.50
N LEU A 291 15.50 6.89 10.28
CA LEU A 291 15.01 7.97 9.40
C LEU A 291 15.36 9.38 9.90
N SER A 292 15.82 9.50 11.16
CA SER A 292 16.38 10.74 11.73
C SER A 292 17.86 10.95 11.45
N ALA A 293 18.58 9.92 10.95
CA ALA A 293 20.02 9.94 10.72
C ALA A 293 20.36 9.20 9.40
N LEU A 294 19.71 9.59 8.32
CA LEU A 294 19.97 9.03 6.99
C LEU A 294 21.35 9.46 6.48
N PRO A 295 22.12 8.59 5.80
CA PRO A 295 23.35 8.96 5.14
C PRO A 295 23.10 9.97 4.02
N GLU A 296 24.10 10.77 3.67
CA GLU A 296 24.04 11.74 2.56
C GLU A 296 23.88 11.04 1.19
N GLY A 297 24.52 9.88 1.03
CA GLY A 297 24.44 9.04 -0.16
C GLY A 297 23.26 8.08 -0.16
N CYS A 298 23.44 6.96 -0.85
CA CYS A 298 22.44 5.90 -0.92
C CYS A 298 22.12 5.36 0.48
N ALA A 299 20.86 5.43 0.89
CA ALA A 299 20.43 4.96 2.21
C ALA A 299 20.70 3.45 2.43
N PHE A 300 20.75 2.66 1.36
CA PHE A 300 21.08 1.24 1.42
C PHE A 300 22.59 0.95 1.43
N ALA A 301 23.46 1.92 1.12
CA ALA A 301 24.90 1.69 1.04
C ALA A 301 25.52 0.98 2.26
N PRO A 302 25.13 1.26 3.52
CA PRO A 302 25.67 0.56 4.70
C PRO A 302 25.37 -0.96 4.74
N ARG A 303 24.36 -1.42 3.99
CA ARG A 303 23.91 -2.83 3.92
C ARG A 303 24.23 -3.48 2.58
N CYS A 304 24.71 -2.70 1.61
CA CYS A 304 24.93 -3.14 0.25
C CYS A 304 26.32 -3.75 0.08
N ALA A 305 26.40 -5.01 -0.31
CA ALA A 305 27.67 -5.69 -0.61
C ALA A 305 28.41 -5.07 -1.82
N HIS A 306 27.74 -4.24 -2.62
CA HIS A 306 28.28 -3.63 -3.82
C HIS A 306 28.56 -2.12 -3.67
N ALA A 307 28.39 -1.59 -2.45
CA ALA A 307 28.61 -0.17 -2.19
C ALA A 307 30.06 0.25 -2.38
N ASP A 308 30.25 1.43 -2.96
CA ASP A 308 31.54 2.09 -3.11
C ASP A 308 31.47 3.55 -2.60
N ASN A 309 32.58 4.30 -2.81
CA ASN A 309 32.65 5.68 -2.36
C ASN A 309 31.58 6.59 -2.97
N LEU A 310 31.15 6.34 -4.21
CA LEU A 310 30.09 7.10 -4.86
C LEU A 310 28.75 6.86 -4.16
N CYS A 311 28.46 5.60 -3.81
CA CYS A 311 27.24 5.23 -3.08
C CYS A 311 27.16 5.89 -1.71
N HIS A 312 28.30 6.10 -1.04
CA HIS A 312 28.34 6.78 0.26
C HIS A 312 28.28 8.31 0.16
N ALA A 313 28.77 8.88 -0.93
CA ALA A 313 28.87 10.33 -1.11
C ALA A 313 27.60 10.97 -1.69
N THR A 314 26.89 10.28 -2.59
CA THR A 314 25.80 10.90 -3.34
C THR A 314 24.62 9.93 -3.51
N TYR A 315 23.39 10.45 -3.34
CA TYR A 315 22.17 9.67 -3.59
C TYR A 315 21.98 9.48 -5.10
N PRO A 316 21.70 8.24 -5.58
CA PRO A 316 21.48 7.98 -7.00
C PRO A 316 20.16 8.56 -7.48
N ASP A 317 20.15 9.09 -8.72
CA ASP A 317 18.93 9.51 -9.38
C ASP A 317 18.01 8.32 -9.68
N PHE A 318 16.70 8.56 -9.64
CA PHE A 318 15.69 7.57 -10.00
C PHE A 318 15.46 7.62 -11.52
N VAL A 319 16.13 6.72 -12.26
CA VAL A 319 16.15 6.74 -13.74
C VAL A 319 15.64 5.43 -14.33
N GLU A 320 15.13 5.53 -15.56
CA GLU A 320 14.72 4.36 -16.33
C GLU A 320 15.97 3.67 -16.90
N ARG A 321 16.11 2.36 -16.60
CA ARG A 321 17.19 1.51 -17.07
C ARG A 321 16.74 0.46 -18.08
N ARG A 322 15.47 0.09 -18.04
CA ARG A 322 14.77 -0.76 -19.00
C ARG A 322 13.40 -0.16 -19.27
N PRO A 323 12.72 -0.50 -20.37
CA PRO A 323 11.36 -0.03 -20.63
C PRO A 323 10.44 -0.28 -19.43
N ASN A 324 9.81 0.77 -18.89
CA ASN A 324 8.94 0.73 -17.71
C ASN A 324 9.61 0.21 -16.41
N HIS A 325 10.94 0.14 -16.35
CA HIS A 325 11.67 -0.29 -15.18
C HIS A 325 12.67 0.78 -14.73
N ARG A 326 12.37 1.43 -13.62
CA ARG A 326 13.11 2.56 -13.08
C ARG A 326 13.76 2.18 -11.75
N VAL A 327 14.98 2.68 -11.50
CA VAL A 327 15.75 2.33 -10.30
C VAL A 327 16.65 3.48 -9.86
N ALA A 328 16.82 3.62 -8.54
CA ALA A 328 17.80 4.52 -7.91
C ALA A 328 19.02 3.72 -7.45
N CYS A 329 19.87 3.31 -8.40
CA CYS A 329 21.12 2.59 -8.12
C CYS A 329 22.20 2.99 -9.11
N TRP A 330 23.39 3.41 -8.61
CA TRP A 330 24.55 3.76 -9.43
C TRP A 330 25.07 2.58 -10.26
N HIS A 331 24.92 1.36 -9.74
CA HIS A 331 25.53 0.16 -10.29
C HIS A 331 24.54 -0.82 -10.92
N ALA A 332 23.28 -0.41 -11.13
CA ALA A 332 22.24 -1.29 -11.69
C ALA A 332 22.69 -1.97 -12.99
N GLU A 333 23.24 -1.21 -13.95
CA GLU A 333 23.73 -1.75 -15.22
C GLU A 333 24.93 -2.68 -15.04
N ARG A 334 25.88 -2.33 -14.19
CA ARG A 334 27.08 -3.13 -13.91
C ARG A 334 26.74 -4.46 -13.26
N LEU A 335 25.74 -4.47 -12.36
CA LEU A 335 25.38 -5.65 -11.56
C LEU A 335 24.41 -6.58 -12.30
N TYR A 336 23.48 -6.01 -13.05
CA TYR A 336 22.33 -6.76 -13.58
C TYR A 336 22.17 -6.63 -15.10
N GLY A 337 23.07 -5.90 -15.75
CA GLY A 337 23.09 -5.67 -17.19
C GLY A 337 22.00 -4.72 -17.67
N THR A 338 22.18 -4.16 -18.86
CA THR A 338 21.09 -3.64 -19.66
C THR A 338 20.39 -4.83 -20.30
N ALA A 339 19.05 -4.87 -20.32
CA ALA A 339 18.37 -5.86 -21.13
C ALA A 339 18.78 -5.72 -22.60
N PRO A 340 18.80 -6.83 -23.35
CA PRO A 340 19.08 -6.79 -24.79
C PRO A 340 18.08 -5.93 -25.53
#